data_ad4ddce43cf3313204c3d4e88bfeac1d
#
_entry.id   ad4ddce43cf3313204c3d4e88bfeac1d
#
_cell.length_a   1.000
_cell.length_b   1.000
_cell.length_c   1.000
_cell.angle_alpha   90.00
_cell.angle_beta   90.00
_cell.angle_gamma   90.00
#
_symmetry.space_group_name_H-M   'P 1'
#
loop_
_entity.id
_entity.type
_entity.pdbx_description
1 polymer ?
#
loop_
_entity_poly.entity_id
_entity_poly.type
_entity_poly.pdbx_seq_one_letter_code
_entity_poly.pdbx_strand_id
1 'polypeptide(L)'
;MRNFQTVYSAWDGDKLIGMVCALDDGIMTAYLHYMLVRPEYHHQGIGHKLLELMKEHYQDYLRIGLIAYNTELNFYESCGFKKAENASPMFITSLWT
;
A
#
# COMPACT_ATOMS: atom_id res chain seq x y z
N MET A 1 9.77 17.86 -10.62
CA MET A 1 9.83 17.02 -9.44
C MET A 1 10.08 15.55 -9.83
N ARG A 2 10.89 14.89 -9.08
CA ARG A 2 11.24 13.51 -9.34
C ARG A 2 10.39 12.59 -8.47
N ASN A 3 9.78 11.58 -9.10
CA ASN A 3 9.04 10.56 -8.36
C ASN A 3 9.89 9.31 -8.25
N PHE A 4 9.91 8.71 -7.07
CA PHE A 4 10.61 7.46 -6.83
C PHE A 4 9.60 6.35 -6.60
N GLN A 5 9.92 5.18 -7.10
CA GLN A 5 9.05 4.02 -6.94
C GLN A 5 9.78 2.96 -6.12
N THR A 6 9.07 2.39 -5.15
CA THR A 6 9.56 1.30 -4.32
C THR A 6 8.63 0.10 -4.49
N VAL A 7 9.22 -1.07 -4.71
CA VAL A 7 8.46 -2.30 -4.88
C VAL A 7 9.02 -3.39 -3.97
N TYR A 8 8.13 -4.04 -3.22
CA TYR A 8 8.46 -5.28 -2.53
C TYR A 8 7.59 -6.38 -3.10
N SER A 9 8.16 -7.56 -3.28
CA SER A 9 7.44 -8.70 -3.84
C SER A 9 7.69 -9.96 -3.03
N ALA A 10 6.70 -10.84 -3.06
CA ALA A 10 6.76 -12.13 -2.38
C ALA A 10 6.65 -13.25 -3.42
N TRP A 11 7.44 -14.29 -3.25
CA TRP A 11 7.55 -15.37 -4.22
C TRP A 11 7.42 -16.73 -3.54
N ASP A 12 6.84 -17.67 -4.26
CA ASP A 12 6.82 -19.08 -3.88
C ASP A 12 7.53 -19.81 -5.02
N GLY A 13 8.84 -20.08 -4.83
CA GLY A 13 9.67 -20.57 -5.92
C GLY A 13 9.73 -19.54 -7.04
N ASP A 14 9.30 -19.91 -8.24
CA ASP A 14 9.28 -19.04 -9.40
C ASP A 14 7.96 -18.27 -9.55
N LYS A 15 7.01 -18.49 -8.65
CA LYS A 15 5.68 -17.89 -8.75
C LYS A 15 5.57 -16.63 -7.91
N LEU A 16 5.23 -15.52 -8.54
CA LEU A 16 4.94 -14.27 -7.83
C LEU A 16 3.61 -14.40 -7.11
N ILE A 17 3.61 -14.30 -5.79
CA ILE A 17 2.40 -14.48 -4.98
C ILE A 17 1.90 -13.19 -4.36
N GLY A 18 2.70 -12.16 -4.31
CA GLY A 18 2.26 -10.87 -3.78
C GLY A 18 3.24 -9.76 -4.11
N MET A 19 2.74 -8.54 -4.11
CA MET A 19 3.59 -7.37 -4.29
C MET A 19 2.90 -6.12 -3.74
N VAL A 20 3.71 -5.14 -3.39
CA VAL A 20 3.24 -3.81 -3.01
C VAL A 20 4.13 -2.78 -3.67
N CYS A 21 3.51 -1.74 -4.21
CA CYS A 21 4.21 -0.66 -4.90
C CYS A 21 3.87 0.67 -4.27
N ALA A 22 4.86 1.52 -4.12
CA ALA A 22 4.67 2.87 -3.61
C ALA A 22 5.38 3.88 -4.50
N LEU A 23 4.80 5.06 -4.58
CA LEU A 23 5.43 6.24 -5.18
C LEU A 23 5.72 7.23 -4.07
N ASP A 24 6.84 7.95 -4.16
CA ASP A 24 7.16 8.93 -3.14
C ASP A 24 7.78 10.18 -3.77
N ASP A 25 7.82 11.25 -2.99
CA ASP A 25 8.41 12.53 -3.42
C ASP A 25 9.88 12.64 -3.04
N GLY A 26 10.45 11.58 -2.48
CA GLY A 26 11.84 11.54 -2.06
C GLY A 26 12.11 12.15 -0.69
N ILE A 27 11.13 12.77 -0.05
CA ILE A 27 11.34 13.54 1.18
C ILE A 27 10.30 13.26 2.26
N MET A 28 9.01 13.52 1.97
CA MET A 28 7.98 13.61 3.00
C MET A 28 6.82 12.64 2.87
N THR A 29 6.39 12.37 1.65
CA THR A 29 5.13 11.65 1.43
C THR A 29 5.35 10.45 0.55
N ALA A 30 4.84 9.31 0.99
CA ALA A 30 4.79 8.09 0.20
C ALA A 30 3.34 7.68 0.01
N TYR A 31 3.00 7.25 -1.18
CA TYR A 31 1.66 6.81 -1.53
C TYR A 31 1.71 5.37 -2.02
N LEU A 32 1.02 4.48 -1.30
CA LEU A 32 0.90 3.09 -1.70
C LEU A 32 -0.20 3.01 -2.75
N HIS A 33 0.18 2.80 -4.01
CA HIS A 33 -0.79 2.83 -5.09
C HIS A 33 -1.19 1.46 -5.60
N TYR A 34 -0.50 0.42 -5.17
CA TYR A 34 -0.82 -0.92 -5.64
C TYR A 34 -0.37 -1.97 -4.62
N MET A 35 -1.28 -2.87 -4.29
CA MET A 35 -0.96 -4.02 -3.45
C MET A 35 -1.78 -5.21 -3.92
N LEU A 36 -1.12 -6.34 -4.10
CA LEU A 36 -1.75 -7.56 -4.56
C LEU A 36 -1.19 -8.76 -3.81
N VAL A 37 -2.08 -9.63 -3.37
CA VAL A 37 -1.72 -10.97 -2.89
C VAL A 37 -2.65 -11.95 -3.58
N ARG A 38 -2.09 -13.02 -4.16
CA ARG A 38 -2.92 -14.02 -4.84
C ARG A 38 -3.93 -14.64 -3.88
N PRO A 39 -5.17 -14.87 -4.32
CA PRO A 39 -6.22 -15.37 -3.42
C PRO A 39 -5.85 -16.66 -2.68
N GLU A 40 -5.15 -17.57 -3.34
CA GLU A 40 -4.78 -18.85 -2.72
C GLU A 40 -3.76 -18.67 -1.58
N TYR A 41 -3.17 -17.49 -1.45
CA TYR A 41 -2.21 -17.19 -0.39
C TYR A 41 -2.75 -16.19 0.64
N HIS A 42 -4.04 -15.88 0.58
CA HIS A 42 -4.66 -15.01 1.56
C HIS A 42 -4.65 -15.65 2.95
N HIS A 43 -4.68 -14.83 3.99
CA HIS A 43 -4.70 -15.26 5.39
C HIS A 43 -3.42 -15.96 5.85
N GLN A 44 -2.31 -15.75 5.16
CA GLN A 44 -1.01 -16.29 5.54
C GLN A 44 -0.03 -15.21 6.01
N GLY A 45 -0.50 -13.97 6.17
CA GLY A 45 0.34 -12.89 6.66
C GLY A 45 1.23 -12.23 5.62
N ILE A 46 1.11 -12.60 4.35
CA ILE A 46 1.95 -12.04 3.29
C ILE A 46 1.71 -10.54 3.12
N GLY A 47 0.45 -10.13 3.08
CA GLY A 47 0.10 -8.72 2.95
C GLY A 47 0.60 -7.89 4.12
N HIS A 48 0.48 -8.41 5.34
CA HIS A 48 1.01 -7.75 6.53
C HIS A 48 2.52 -7.57 6.44
N LYS A 49 3.22 -8.61 6.00
CA LYS A 49 4.67 -8.57 5.89
C LYS A 49 5.12 -7.56 4.83
N LEU A 50 4.44 -7.52 3.69
CA LEU A 50 4.75 -6.56 2.64
C LEU A 50 4.55 -5.12 3.14
N LEU A 51 3.47 -4.85 3.85
CA LEU A 51 3.20 -3.53 4.40
C LEU A 51 4.19 -3.16 5.50
N GLU A 52 4.63 -4.13 6.32
CA GLU A 52 5.65 -3.87 7.31
C GLU A 52 6.97 -3.44 6.68
N LEU A 53 7.37 -4.12 5.61
CA LEU A 53 8.58 -3.75 4.88
C LEU A 53 8.47 -2.34 4.31
N MET A 54 7.30 -1.98 3.79
CA MET A 54 7.06 -0.66 3.26
C MET A 54 7.11 0.40 4.36
N LYS A 55 6.50 0.14 5.51
CA LYS A 55 6.52 1.05 6.64
C LYS A 55 7.94 1.27 7.16
N GLU A 56 8.72 0.22 7.20
CA GLU A 56 10.11 0.30 7.59
C GLU A 56 10.93 1.14 6.62
N HIS A 57 10.69 0.93 5.32
CA HIS A 57 11.38 1.68 4.28
C HIS A 57 11.10 3.19 4.38
N TYR A 58 9.88 3.56 4.74
CA TYR A 58 9.45 4.95 4.81
C TYR A 58 9.33 5.48 6.24
N GLN A 59 10.03 4.87 7.20
CA GLN A 59 9.88 5.24 8.61
C GLN A 59 10.25 6.71 8.89
N ASP A 60 11.10 7.31 8.08
CA ASP A 60 11.50 8.70 8.25
C ASP A 60 10.63 9.69 7.46
N TYR A 61 9.65 9.19 6.72
CA TYR A 61 8.75 10.03 5.97
C TYR A 61 7.66 10.61 6.87
N LEU A 62 7.21 11.81 6.55
CA LEU A 62 6.18 12.48 7.33
C LEU A 62 4.85 11.73 7.27
N ARG A 63 4.53 11.14 6.11
CA ARG A 63 3.28 10.41 5.95
C ARG A 63 3.40 9.29 4.93
N ILE A 64 2.63 8.24 5.19
CA ILE A 64 2.40 7.16 4.22
C ILE A 64 0.89 7.07 4.05
N GLY A 65 0.41 7.19 2.82
CA GLY A 65 -1.02 7.17 2.54
C GLY A 65 -1.40 6.15 1.50
N LEU A 66 -2.68 5.83 1.45
CA LEU A 66 -3.25 4.97 0.42
C LEU A 66 -4.73 5.27 0.28
N ILE A 67 -5.32 4.80 -0.83
CA ILE A 67 -6.76 4.82 -1.01
C ILE A 67 -7.21 3.36 -1.03
N ALA A 68 -8.13 3.01 -0.13
CA ALA A 68 -8.62 1.65 0.00
C ALA A 68 -10.11 1.60 -0.28
N TYR A 69 -10.54 0.50 -0.90
CA TYR A 69 -11.97 0.23 -1.00
C TYR A 69 -12.53 -0.08 0.38
N ASN A 70 -13.81 0.23 0.59
CA ASN A 70 -14.43 0.01 1.89
C ASN A 70 -14.33 -1.43 2.37
N THR A 71 -14.32 -2.38 1.46
CA THR A 71 -14.20 -3.81 1.79
C THR A 71 -12.82 -4.18 2.34
N GLU A 72 -11.83 -3.29 2.19
CA GLU A 72 -10.47 -3.56 2.62
C GLU A 72 -10.02 -2.74 3.82
N LEU A 73 -10.90 -1.88 4.35
CA LEU A 73 -10.54 -0.99 5.44
C LEU A 73 -10.04 -1.74 6.67
N ASN A 74 -10.69 -2.83 7.03
CA ASN A 74 -10.30 -3.59 8.22
C ASN A 74 -8.88 -4.14 8.10
N PHE A 75 -8.51 -4.58 6.91
CA PHE A 75 -7.16 -5.07 6.70
C PHE A 75 -6.12 -3.98 6.93
N TYR A 76 -6.33 -2.81 6.32
CA TYR A 76 -5.36 -1.73 6.47
C TYR A 76 -5.33 -1.16 7.87
N GLU A 77 -6.48 -1.13 8.55
CA GLU A 77 -6.51 -0.71 9.95
C GLU A 77 -5.72 -1.66 10.84
N SER A 78 -5.77 -2.95 10.56
CA SER A 78 -4.98 -3.94 11.30
C SER A 78 -3.48 -3.77 11.08
N CYS A 79 -3.10 -3.10 10.00
CA CYS A 79 -1.70 -2.80 9.70
C CYS A 79 -1.24 -1.45 10.24
N GLY A 80 -2.12 -0.73 10.95
CA GLY A 80 -1.76 0.55 11.56
C GLY A 80 -2.22 1.78 10.79
N PHE A 81 -2.91 1.61 9.68
CA PHE A 81 -3.47 2.74 8.95
C PHE A 81 -4.76 3.20 9.59
N LYS A 82 -5.03 4.49 9.51
CA LYS A 82 -6.26 5.08 10.04
C LYS A 82 -7.00 5.81 8.94
N LYS A 83 -8.31 5.67 8.94
CA LYS A 83 -9.15 6.38 8.00
C LYS A 83 -9.10 7.88 8.31
N ALA A 84 -8.90 8.70 7.28
CA ALA A 84 -8.97 10.15 7.42
C ALA A 84 -10.43 10.56 7.56
N GLU A 85 -10.75 11.33 8.60
CA GLU A 85 -12.13 11.68 8.91
C GLU A 85 -12.59 12.96 8.21
N ASN A 86 -11.69 13.90 8.00
CA ASN A 86 -12.05 15.20 7.42
C ASN A 86 -11.46 15.39 6.03
N ALA A 87 -11.21 14.30 5.33
CA ALA A 87 -10.61 14.34 3.99
C ALA A 87 -11.25 13.28 3.12
N SER A 88 -11.34 13.57 1.84
CA SER A 88 -11.90 12.63 0.87
C SER A 88 -11.05 12.60 -0.38
N PRO A 89 -10.89 11.45 -1.02
CA PRO A 89 -10.22 11.39 -2.31
C PRO A 89 -11.07 12.10 -3.37
N MET A 90 -10.40 12.81 -4.25
CA MET A 90 -11.06 13.53 -5.33
C MET A 90 -10.35 13.21 -6.63
N PHE A 91 -11.12 12.99 -7.69
CA PHE A 91 -10.58 12.57 -8.98
C PHE A 91 -11.16 13.41 -10.11
N ILE A 92 -10.35 13.63 -11.15
CA ILE A 92 -10.82 14.28 -12.36
C ILE A 92 -11.58 13.30 -13.25
N THR A 93 -11.26 12.00 -13.14
CA THR A 93 -11.87 10.97 -13.98
C THR A 93 -12.81 10.11 -13.16
N SER A 94 -13.66 9.35 -13.86
CA SER A 94 -14.61 8.44 -13.25
C SER A 94 -14.08 7.00 -13.15
N LEU A 95 -12.80 6.79 -13.41
CA LEU A 95 -12.21 5.44 -13.41
C LEU A 95 -12.30 4.73 -12.05
N TRP A 96 -12.45 5.50 -10.97
CA TRP A 96 -12.44 4.98 -9.62
C TRP A 96 -13.82 4.85 -8.99
N THR A 97 -14.86 5.12 -9.73
CA THR A 97 -16.23 5.06 -9.22
C THR A 97 -16.96 3.78 -9.60
#